data_c4e6848c8bcd6edfba7fcc8c5962e59f
#
_entry.id   c4e6848c8bcd6edfba7fcc8c5962e59f
#
_cell.length_a   1.000
_cell.length_b   1.000
_cell.length_c   1.000
_cell.angle_alpha   90.00
_cell.angle_beta   90.00
_cell.angle_gamma   90.00
#
_symmetry.space_group_name_H-M   'P 1'
#
loop_
_entity.id
_entity.type
_entity.pdbx_description
1 polymer ?
#
loop_
_entity_poly.entity_id
_entity_poly.type
_entity_poly.pdbx_seq_one_letter_code
_entity_poly.pdbx_strand_id
1 'polypeptide(L)'
;MGGAANYSALASAIFDVEQAVVSVIGEDYPQSFLDYLIEREIDISQIEKVQGGRSFFWSGRYFTNMNKRETLETQENVLSGYMPKINPAFSDASFVLLGNLHPKVQLQVLEQLSSRPSLVVSDTMNYWIDHTPELLEELIRKTDVLTVSDEEAFALTGESVLLRA
;
A
#
# COMPACT_ATOMS: atom_id res chain seq x y z
N MET A 1 11.58 2.45 -9.97
CA MET A 1 10.68 1.59 -9.16
C MET A 1 9.93 2.49 -8.19
N GLY A 2 8.65 2.27 -7.98
CA GLY A 2 7.80 3.06 -7.08
C GLY A 2 6.81 2.15 -6.35
N GLY A 3 5.95 2.76 -5.54
CA GLY A 3 4.91 2.09 -4.77
C GLY A 3 5.33 1.73 -3.34
N ALA A 4 4.38 1.93 -2.39
CA ALA A 4 4.62 1.73 -0.96
C ALA A 4 5.08 0.30 -0.64
N ALA A 5 4.50 -0.73 -1.26
CA ALA A 5 4.88 -2.11 -1.03
C ALA A 5 6.35 -2.39 -1.36
N ASN A 6 6.85 -1.86 -2.49
CA ASN A 6 8.26 -2.04 -2.88
C ASN A 6 9.22 -1.37 -1.89
N TYR A 7 8.95 -0.12 -1.51
CA TYR A 7 9.82 0.59 -0.58
C TYR A 7 9.81 -0.05 0.82
N SER A 8 8.66 -0.47 1.29
CA SER A 8 8.54 -1.13 2.59
C SER A 8 9.22 -2.50 2.60
N ALA A 9 9.03 -3.30 1.56
CA ALA A 9 9.70 -4.59 1.43
C ALA A 9 11.22 -4.45 1.37
N LEU A 10 11.72 -3.47 0.63
CA LEU A 10 13.18 -3.20 0.56
C LEU A 10 13.73 -2.67 1.89
N ALA A 11 12.96 -1.87 2.62
CA ALA A 11 13.39 -1.38 3.93
C ALA A 11 13.40 -2.51 4.97
N SER A 12 12.39 -3.38 4.98
CA SER A 12 12.32 -4.50 5.91
C SER A 12 13.36 -5.60 5.61
N ALA A 13 13.77 -5.77 4.35
CA ALA A 13 14.82 -6.72 3.97
C ALA A 13 16.19 -6.44 4.64
N ILE A 14 16.41 -5.21 5.15
CA ILE A 14 17.63 -4.86 5.91
C ILE A 14 17.69 -5.61 7.25
N PHE A 15 16.54 -6.04 7.76
CA PHE A 15 16.41 -6.67 9.07
C PHE A 15 16.37 -8.20 9.03
N ASP A 16 16.63 -8.81 7.88
CA ASP A 16 16.64 -10.28 7.70
C ASP A 16 15.32 -10.92 8.17
N VAL A 17 14.21 -10.37 7.72
CA VAL A 17 12.86 -10.87 8.04
C VAL A 17 12.27 -11.59 6.84
N GLU A 18 11.61 -12.74 7.08
CA GLU A 18 10.82 -13.41 6.07
C GLU A 18 9.62 -12.54 5.68
N GLN A 19 9.47 -12.27 4.40
CA GLN A 19 8.43 -11.37 3.91
C GLN A 19 7.95 -11.72 2.50
N ALA A 20 6.70 -11.37 2.22
CA ALA A 20 6.09 -11.51 0.90
C ALA A 20 5.39 -10.23 0.48
N VAL A 21 5.38 -9.96 -0.82
CA VAL A 21 4.65 -8.84 -1.42
C VAL A 21 3.39 -9.37 -2.11
N VAL A 22 2.24 -8.85 -1.69
CA VAL A 22 0.95 -9.09 -2.34
C VAL A 22 0.58 -7.86 -3.17
N SER A 23 0.46 -8.01 -4.48
CA SER A 23 0.18 -6.89 -5.39
C SER A 23 -0.30 -7.37 -6.76
N VAL A 24 -0.62 -6.42 -7.64
CA VAL A 24 -0.92 -6.67 -9.05
C VAL A 24 -0.08 -5.75 -9.92
N ILE A 25 0.45 -6.30 -11.01
CA ILE A 25 1.23 -5.57 -12.01
C ILE A 25 0.74 -5.90 -13.42
N GLY A 26 0.97 -4.99 -14.35
CA GLY A 26 0.77 -5.23 -15.77
C GLY A 26 1.95 -5.92 -16.43
N GLU A 27 1.80 -6.23 -17.71
CA GLU A 27 2.86 -6.81 -18.54
C GLU A 27 4.04 -5.85 -18.74
N ASP A 28 3.76 -4.55 -18.67
CA ASP A 28 4.72 -3.44 -18.81
C ASP A 28 5.64 -3.25 -17.59
N TYR A 29 5.40 -3.99 -16.50
CA TYR A 29 6.24 -3.87 -15.30
C TYR A 29 7.64 -4.43 -15.57
N PRO A 30 8.72 -3.66 -15.34
CA PRO A 30 10.07 -4.09 -15.67
C PRO A 30 10.51 -5.31 -14.87
N GLN A 31 10.95 -6.36 -15.56
CA GLN A 31 11.44 -7.59 -14.91
C GLN A 31 12.60 -7.31 -13.94
N SER A 32 13.48 -6.36 -14.28
CA SER A 32 14.60 -5.98 -13.43
C SER A 32 14.19 -5.50 -12.04
N PHE A 33 12.96 -5.00 -11.86
CA PHE A 33 12.46 -4.61 -10.53
C PHE A 33 12.02 -5.82 -9.71
N LEU A 34 11.45 -6.83 -10.37
CA LEU A 34 11.15 -8.12 -9.72
C LEU A 34 12.44 -8.85 -9.34
N ASP A 35 13.41 -8.89 -10.24
CA ASP A 35 14.71 -9.50 -9.98
C ASP A 35 15.40 -8.84 -8.78
N TYR A 36 15.30 -7.52 -8.66
CA TYR A 36 15.84 -6.76 -7.54
C TYR A 36 15.20 -7.12 -6.18
N LEU A 37 13.91 -7.47 -6.17
CA LEU A 37 13.23 -7.96 -4.97
C LEU A 37 13.69 -9.39 -4.63
N ILE A 38 13.77 -10.25 -5.64
CA ILE A 38 14.21 -11.66 -5.49
C ILE A 38 15.64 -11.73 -4.95
N GLU A 39 16.56 -10.90 -5.46
CA GLU A 39 17.95 -10.81 -4.98
C GLU A 39 18.06 -10.46 -3.49
N ARG A 40 16.98 -9.95 -2.88
CA ARG A 40 16.88 -9.59 -1.46
C ARG A 40 16.00 -10.56 -0.66
N GLU A 41 15.78 -11.74 -1.23
CA GLU A 41 15.01 -12.81 -0.61
C GLU A 41 13.55 -12.41 -0.28
N ILE A 42 13.01 -11.41 -1.00
CA ILE A 42 11.62 -11.01 -0.88
C ILE A 42 10.75 -11.93 -1.74
N ASP A 43 9.79 -12.60 -1.12
CA ASP A 43 8.86 -13.46 -1.82
C ASP A 43 7.89 -12.62 -2.67
N ILE A 44 7.92 -12.83 -3.97
CA ILE A 44 7.05 -12.17 -4.95
C ILE A 44 6.00 -13.10 -5.55
N SER A 45 5.84 -14.32 -5.01
CA SER A 45 4.94 -15.34 -5.55
C SER A 45 3.47 -14.91 -5.55
N GLN A 46 3.13 -13.89 -4.76
CA GLN A 46 1.78 -13.33 -4.68
C GLN A 46 1.62 -12.00 -5.46
N ILE A 47 2.59 -11.66 -6.31
CA ILE A 47 2.42 -10.57 -7.27
C ILE A 47 1.73 -11.13 -8.51
N GLU A 48 0.46 -10.77 -8.70
CA GLU A 48 -0.30 -11.13 -9.90
C GLU A 48 0.18 -10.34 -11.11
N LYS A 49 0.55 -11.01 -12.19
CA LYS A 49 0.91 -10.37 -13.47
C LYS A 49 -0.19 -10.52 -14.49
N VAL A 50 -0.85 -9.42 -14.86
CA VAL A 50 -1.95 -9.40 -15.82
C VAL A 50 -1.41 -9.26 -17.24
N GLN A 51 -1.63 -10.28 -18.06
CA GLN A 51 -1.24 -10.27 -19.49
C GLN A 51 -2.03 -9.22 -20.26
N GLY A 52 -1.35 -8.44 -21.09
CA GLY A 52 -1.94 -7.33 -21.84
C GLY A 52 -2.36 -6.13 -20.99
N GLY A 53 -2.24 -6.24 -19.66
CA GLY A 53 -2.55 -5.16 -18.73
C GLY A 53 -1.40 -4.17 -18.58
N ARG A 54 -1.72 -2.98 -18.12
CA ARG A 54 -0.73 -1.95 -17.72
C ARG A 54 -0.69 -1.80 -16.22
N SER A 55 0.48 -1.61 -15.68
CA SER A 55 0.69 -1.36 -14.24
C SER A 55 0.09 -0.02 -13.82
N PHE A 56 -0.24 0.12 -12.54
CA PHE A 56 -0.59 1.41 -11.95
C PHE A 56 0.46 2.45 -12.28
N PHE A 57 0.02 3.62 -12.68
CA PHE A 57 0.88 4.75 -13.00
C PHE A 57 0.44 6.00 -12.25
N TRP A 58 1.39 6.66 -11.63
CA TRP A 58 1.19 7.97 -11.02
C TRP A 58 2.32 8.90 -11.41
N SER A 59 1.97 10.14 -11.74
CA SER A 59 2.90 11.21 -12.05
C SER A 59 2.56 12.44 -11.23
N GLY A 60 3.58 13.06 -10.65
CA GLY A 60 3.41 14.25 -9.83
C GLY A 60 4.57 15.23 -9.96
N ARG A 61 4.29 16.47 -9.61
CA ARG A 61 5.27 17.54 -9.51
C ARG A 61 5.50 17.89 -8.06
N TYR A 62 6.76 17.86 -7.62
CA TYR A 62 7.16 18.38 -6.33
C TYR A 62 7.59 19.83 -6.43
N PHE A 63 7.22 20.64 -5.44
CA PHE A 63 7.63 22.04 -5.36
C PHE A 63 8.97 22.15 -4.60
N THR A 64 9.56 23.36 -4.61
CA THR A 64 10.91 23.61 -4.08
C THR A 64 11.09 23.15 -2.61
N ASN A 65 10.05 23.21 -1.80
CA ASN A 65 10.08 22.77 -0.40
C ASN A 65 9.87 21.27 -0.22
N MET A 66 9.65 20.49 -1.29
CA MET A 66 9.39 19.06 -1.32
C MET A 66 8.20 18.56 -0.47
N ASN A 67 7.62 19.42 0.38
CA ASN A 67 6.45 19.07 1.21
C ASN A 67 5.13 19.16 0.45
N LYS A 68 5.11 19.94 -0.62
CA LYS A 68 3.93 20.06 -1.49
C LYS A 68 4.16 19.35 -2.80
N ARG A 69 3.17 18.57 -3.19
CA ARG A 69 3.11 17.90 -4.50
C ARG A 69 1.78 18.19 -5.18
N GLU A 70 1.82 18.19 -6.50
CA GLU A 70 0.65 18.25 -7.37
C GLU A 70 0.57 16.95 -8.16
N THR A 71 -0.54 16.24 -8.10
CA THR A 71 -0.78 15.09 -8.95
C THR A 71 -1.09 15.56 -10.36
N LEU A 72 -0.29 15.15 -11.32
CA LEU A 72 -0.48 15.48 -12.73
C LEU A 72 -1.33 14.42 -13.42
N GLU A 73 -1.13 13.15 -13.10
CA GLU A 73 -1.84 12.04 -13.72
C GLU A 73 -1.88 10.84 -12.78
N THR A 74 -3.00 10.13 -12.80
CA THR A 74 -3.19 8.82 -12.15
C THR A 74 -3.90 7.88 -13.12
N GLN A 75 -3.32 6.71 -13.36
CA GLN A 75 -3.93 5.64 -14.13
C GLN A 75 -3.99 4.39 -13.25
N GLU A 76 -5.18 3.98 -12.84
CA GLU A 76 -5.35 2.79 -11.99
C GLU A 76 -4.99 1.50 -12.72
N ASN A 77 -5.30 1.40 -14.02
CA ASN A 77 -4.97 0.27 -14.87
C ASN A 77 -5.39 -1.08 -14.23
N VAL A 78 -4.46 -2.04 -14.10
CA VAL A 78 -4.74 -3.36 -13.50
C VAL A 78 -5.10 -3.30 -12.01
N LEU A 79 -4.85 -2.19 -11.34
CA LEU A 79 -5.25 -1.99 -9.95
C LEU A 79 -6.75 -1.73 -9.81
N SER A 80 -7.39 -1.22 -10.88
CA SER A 80 -8.84 -1.02 -10.91
C SER A 80 -9.55 -2.38 -10.84
N GLY A 81 -10.33 -2.58 -9.77
CA GLY A 81 -11.03 -3.84 -9.54
C GLY A 81 -10.14 -5.00 -9.05
N TYR A 82 -8.89 -4.75 -8.71
CA TYR A 82 -8.01 -5.75 -8.12
C TYR A 82 -8.61 -6.31 -6.82
N MET A 83 -8.61 -7.62 -6.71
CA MET A 83 -9.06 -8.35 -5.53
C MET A 83 -7.91 -9.25 -5.05
N PRO A 84 -7.23 -8.90 -3.97
CA PRO A 84 -6.10 -9.67 -3.48
C PRO A 84 -6.52 -11.09 -3.10
N LYS A 85 -5.66 -12.06 -3.37
CA LYS A 85 -5.83 -13.44 -2.93
C LYS A 85 -4.61 -13.80 -2.10
N ILE A 86 -4.82 -14.01 -0.81
CA ILE A 86 -3.74 -14.38 0.10
C ILE A 86 -3.54 -15.89 0.02
N ASN A 87 -2.32 -16.31 -0.30
CA ASN A 87 -1.95 -17.72 -0.23
C ASN A 87 -2.05 -18.18 1.23
N PRO A 88 -2.68 -19.34 1.51
CA PRO A 88 -2.77 -19.90 2.87
C PRO A 88 -1.43 -19.95 3.63
N ALA A 89 -0.31 -20.12 2.93
CA ALA A 89 1.03 -20.12 3.53
C ALA A 89 1.41 -18.78 4.18
N PHE A 90 0.73 -17.67 3.82
CA PHE A 90 0.97 -16.33 4.37
C PHE A 90 -0.21 -15.80 5.19
N SER A 91 -1.25 -16.62 5.39
CA SER A 91 -2.47 -16.18 6.08
C SER A 91 -2.29 -16.00 7.59
N ASP A 92 -1.21 -16.47 8.16
CA ASP A 92 -0.85 -16.35 9.59
C ASP A 92 0.27 -15.32 9.84
N ALA A 93 0.49 -14.41 8.90
CA ALA A 93 1.50 -13.35 9.00
C ALA A 93 1.39 -12.59 10.33
N SER A 94 2.51 -12.51 11.06
CA SER A 94 2.57 -11.79 12.35
C SER A 94 2.51 -10.27 12.19
N PHE A 95 2.98 -9.76 11.07
CA PHE A 95 3.03 -8.32 10.75
C PHE A 95 2.44 -8.09 9.36
N VAL A 96 1.58 -7.10 9.24
CA VAL A 96 0.99 -6.72 7.95
C VAL A 96 1.15 -5.23 7.74
N LEU A 97 1.72 -4.86 6.60
CA LEU A 97 1.78 -3.48 6.14
C LEU A 97 0.88 -3.33 4.93
N LEU A 98 -0.14 -2.52 5.08
CA LEU A 98 -1.13 -2.18 4.05
C LEU A 98 -0.69 -0.87 3.39
N GLY A 99 -0.05 -0.98 2.23
CA GLY A 99 0.35 0.18 1.45
C GLY A 99 -0.86 0.95 0.91
N ASN A 100 -0.63 2.17 0.45
CA ASN A 100 -1.67 3.07 -0.02
C ASN A 100 -2.42 2.51 -1.24
N LEU A 101 -3.51 1.81 -0.98
CA LEU A 101 -4.48 1.29 -1.93
C LEU A 101 -5.89 1.70 -1.51
N HIS A 102 -6.89 1.39 -2.36
CA HIS A 102 -8.30 1.57 -2.00
C HIS A 102 -8.61 0.84 -0.68
N PRO A 103 -9.23 1.48 0.33
CA PRO A 103 -9.50 0.88 1.65
C PRO A 103 -10.20 -0.48 1.59
N LYS A 104 -11.09 -0.70 0.61
CA LYS A 104 -11.73 -1.99 0.38
C LYS A 104 -10.71 -3.11 0.09
N VAL A 105 -9.67 -2.83 -0.69
CA VAL A 105 -8.60 -3.80 -1.01
C VAL A 105 -7.81 -4.14 0.25
N GLN A 106 -7.49 -3.12 1.04
CA GLN A 106 -6.77 -3.29 2.31
C GLN A 106 -7.60 -4.12 3.31
N LEU A 107 -8.90 -3.86 3.43
CA LEU A 107 -9.82 -4.65 4.26
C LEU A 107 -9.90 -6.11 3.79
N GLN A 108 -9.98 -6.36 2.48
CA GLN A 108 -10.01 -7.70 1.91
C GLN A 108 -8.74 -8.51 2.20
N VAL A 109 -7.58 -7.86 2.36
CA VAL A 109 -6.36 -8.53 2.84
C VAL A 109 -6.57 -9.02 4.26
N LEU A 110 -7.01 -8.15 5.17
CA LEU A 110 -7.22 -8.50 6.58
C LEU A 110 -8.26 -9.60 6.79
N GLU A 111 -9.32 -9.63 5.98
CA GLU A 111 -10.38 -10.64 6.04
C GLU A 111 -9.91 -12.05 5.65
N GLN A 112 -8.83 -12.18 4.90
CA GLN A 112 -8.28 -13.46 4.45
C GLN A 112 -7.23 -14.04 5.40
N LEU A 113 -6.85 -13.31 6.44
CA LEU A 113 -5.88 -13.80 7.40
C LEU A 113 -6.55 -14.80 8.35
N SER A 114 -5.84 -15.86 8.69
CA SER A 114 -6.32 -16.93 9.57
C SER A 114 -6.42 -16.51 11.04
N SER A 115 -5.67 -15.49 11.42
CA SER A 115 -5.67 -14.87 12.75
C SER A 115 -5.33 -13.38 12.65
N ARG A 116 -5.67 -12.62 13.68
CA ARG A 116 -5.27 -11.21 13.75
C ARG A 116 -3.75 -11.12 13.87
N PRO A 117 -3.08 -10.33 13.01
CA PRO A 117 -1.64 -10.05 13.15
C PRO A 117 -1.32 -9.39 14.49
N SER A 118 -0.09 -9.56 14.95
CA SER A 118 0.44 -8.85 16.14
C SER A 118 0.55 -7.35 15.89
N LEU A 119 0.73 -6.93 14.64
CA LEU A 119 0.78 -5.53 14.24
C LEU A 119 0.23 -5.36 12.83
N VAL A 120 -0.71 -4.44 12.68
CA VAL A 120 -1.23 -3.96 11.40
C VAL A 120 -0.83 -2.50 11.24
N VAL A 121 -0.05 -2.22 10.22
CA VAL A 121 0.33 -0.85 9.83
C VAL A 121 -0.40 -0.51 8.54
N SER A 122 -1.04 0.64 8.45
CA SER A 122 -1.68 1.09 7.21
C SER A 122 -1.21 2.48 6.80
N ASP A 123 -1.33 2.73 5.51
CA ASP A 123 -1.07 3.99 4.83
C ASP A 123 -2.32 4.42 4.06
N THR A 124 -2.52 5.72 3.93
CA THR A 124 -3.65 6.31 3.20
C THR A 124 -3.22 7.53 2.39
N MET A 125 -4.17 8.20 1.77
CA MET A 125 -3.97 9.46 1.06
C MET A 125 -5.26 10.29 1.05
N ASN A 126 -5.13 11.59 0.75
CA ASN A 126 -6.25 12.53 0.69
C ASN A 126 -7.40 12.02 -0.19
N TYR A 127 -7.08 11.36 -1.30
CA TYR A 127 -8.11 10.83 -2.20
C TYR A 127 -9.08 9.86 -1.49
N TRP A 128 -8.58 8.96 -0.65
CA TRP A 128 -9.41 8.01 0.09
C TRP A 128 -10.14 8.68 1.26
N ILE A 129 -9.53 9.67 1.89
CA ILE A 129 -10.14 10.47 2.95
C ILE A 129 -11.39 11.19 2.40
N ASP A 130 -11.29 11.73 1.18
CA ASP A 130 -12.38 12.49 0.57
C ASP A 130 -13.47 11.61 -0.08
N HIS A 131 -13.08 10.45 -0.66
CA HIS A 131 -13.99 9.68 -1.52
C HIS A 131 -14.54 8.41 -0.88
N THR A 132 -13.88 7.86 0.13
CA THR A 132 -14.28 6.61 0.80
C THR A 132 -14.13 6.67 2.32
N PRO A 133 -14.64 7.73 2.98
CA PRO A 133 -14.41 7.97 4.41
C PRO A 133 -14.91 6.83 5.30
N GLU A 134 -16.07 6.24 5.00
CA GLU A 134 -16.61 5.15 5.82
C GLU A 134 -15.75 3.88 5.76
N LEU A 135 -15.27 3.50 4.57
CA LEU A 135 -14.37 2.35 4.42
C LEU A 135 -13.01 2.61 5.05
N LEU A 136 -12.52 3.84 4.95
CA LEU A 136 -11.28 4.23 5.58
C LEU A 136 -11.40 4.20 7.12
N GLU A 137 -12.50 4.67 7.67
CA GLU A 137 -12.77 4.59 9.11
C GLU A 137 -12.82 3.13 9.58
N GLU A 138 -13.47 2.24 8.83
CA GLU A 138 -13.47 0.81 9.14
C GLU A 138 -12.05 0.21 9.14
N LEU A 139 -11.23 0.59 8.17
CA LEU A 139 -9.83 0.17 8.09
C LEU A 139 -9.03 0.66 9.29
N ILE A 140 -9.16 1.94 9.63
CA ILE A 140 -8.46 2.55 10.78
C ILE A 140 -8.78 1.82 12.07
N ARG A 141 -10.02 1.40 12.29
CA ARG A 141 -10.43 0.61 13.47
C ARG A 141 -9.72 -0.76 13.55
N LYS A 142 -9.24 -1.29 12.45
CA LYS A 142 -8.52 -2.58 12.36
C LYS A 142 -7.01 -2.41 12.32
N THR A 143 -6.52 -1.18 12.32
CA THR A 143 -5.12 -0.79 12.22
C THR A 143 -4.55 -0.48 13.61
N ASP A 144 -3.31 -0.88 13.86
CA ASP A 144 -2.59 -0.57 15.10
C ASP A 144 -1.75 0.71 14.94
N VAL A 145 -1.21 0.93 13.72
CA VAL A 145 -0.42 2.12 13.38
C VAL A 145 -0.87 2.67 12.03
N LEU A 146 -1.34 3.88 12.01
CA LEU A 146 -1.67 4.63 10.80
C LEU A 146 -0.53 5.60 10.47
N THR A 147 0.04 5.50 9.27
CA THR A 147 1.03 6.46 8.77
C THR A 147 0.33 7.50 7.92
N VAL A 148 0.46 8.76 8.30
CA VAL A 148 -0.18 9.90 7.62
C VAL A 148 0.76 11.09 7.59
N SER A 149 0.61 11.94 6.58
CA SER A 149 1.20 13.28 6.56
C SER A 149 0.40 14.22 7.47
N ASP A 150 0.97 15.40 7.76
CA ASP A 150 0.26 16.46 8.48
C ASP A 150 -1.01 16.92 7.75
N GLU A 151 -0.97 17.04 6.43
CA GLU A 151 -2.14 17.40 5.61
C GLU A 151 -3.26 16.33 5.71
N GLU A 152 -2.91 15.06 5.69
CA GLU A 152 -3.85 13.94 5.86
C GLU A 152 -4.41 13.88 7.29
N ALA A 153 -3.58 14.12 8.31
CA ALA A 153 -4.04 14.19 9.69
C ALA A 153 -5.06 15.33 9.88
N PHE A 154 -4.83 16.50 9.29
CA PHE A 154 -5.78 17.60 9.32
C PHE A 154 -7.09 17.26 8.59
N ALA A 155 -6.99 16.60 7.43
CA ALA A 155 -8.18 16.20 6.67
C ALA A 155 -9.02 15.15 7.41
N LEU A 156 -8.38 14.19 8.08
CA LEU A 156 -9.04 13.14 8.86
C LEU A 156 -9.76 13.68 10.11
N THR A 157 -9.15 14.64 10.78
CA THR A 157 -9.62 15.10 12.09
C THR A 157 -10.41 16.41 12.05
N GLY A 158 -10.27 17.18 10.97
CA GLY A 158 -10.81 18.54 10.87
C GLY A 158 -10.06 19.56 11.72
N GLU A 159 -8.97 19.17 12.36
CA GLU A 159 -8.13 20.05 13.19
C GLU A 159 -7.17 20.88 12.32
N SER A 160 -6.75 22.01 12.81
CA SER A 160 -5.80 22.90 12.15
C SER A 160 -4.44 22.98 12.84
N VAL A 161 -4.28 22.27 13.94
CA VAL A 161 -3.06 22.23 14.76
C VAL A 161 -2.62 20.79 14.92
N LEU A 162 -1.42 20.44 14.45
CA LEU A 162 -0.91 19.06 14.42
C LEU A 162 -0.96 18.34 15.80
N LEU A 163 -0.71 19.07 16.89
CA LEU A 163 -0.78 18.48 18.24
C LEU A 163 -2.21 18.11 18.69
N ARG A 164 -3.22 18.46 17.92
CA ARG A 164 -4.63 18.10 18.17
C ARG A 164 -5.21 17.14 17.14
N ALA A 165 -4.55 17.05 15.97
CA ALA A 165 -4.90 16.11 14.92
C ALA A 165 -4.32 14.72 15.23
#